data_069d8bd23564590667f2081fcdacef42
#
_entry.id   069d8bd23564590667f2081fcdacef42
#
_cell.length_a   1.000
_cell.length_b   1.000
_cell.length_c   1.000
_cell.angle_alpha   90.00
_cell.angle_beta   90.00
_cell.angle_gamma   90.00
#
_symmetry.space_group_name_H-M   'P 1'
#
loop_
_entity.id
_entity.type
_entity.pdbx_description
1 polymer ?
#
loop_
_entity_poly.entity_id
_entity_poly.type
_entity_poly.pdbx_seq_one_letter_code
_entity_poly.pdbx_strand_id
1 'polypeptide(L)'
;MLRILLDTNVYISAILFKGKPRQILQELVDERVTAFTSNEILKELEETLSKPKFKLTNDFVQIVLTEIRDITKLISTSPLKNYLDLRDRNDYHILEAAFSAKIDYLITGDKDLLSLKKISEFKIVSPEEFLRIKEEE
;
A
#
# COMPACT_ATOMS: atom_id res chain seq x y z
N MET A 1 1.53 -0.62 18.16
CA MET A 1 0.81 -1.06 16.93
C MET A 1 1.67 -0.75 15.71
N LEU A 2 1.85 -1.72 14.83
CA LEU A 2 2.67 -1.53 13.63
C LEU A 2 2.07 -0.48 12.70
N ARG A 3 2.95 0.35 12.14
CA ARG A 3 2.60 1.39 11.18
C ARG A 3 3.01 0.91 9.80
N ILE A 4 2.06 0.83 8.88
CA ILE A 4 2.29 0.23 7.57
C ILE A 4 1.78 1.12 6.43
N LEU A 5 2.35 0.90 5.25
CA LEU A 5 1.88 1.48 4.00
C LEU A 5 1.73 0.35 3.00
N LEU A 6 0.59 0.27 2.35
CA LEU A 6 0.36 -0.69 1.27
C LEU A 6 0.57 -0.01 -0.08
N ASP A 7 1.36 -0.65 -0.94
CA ASP A 7 1.47 -0.24 -2.34
C ASP A 7 0.11 -0.43 -3.03
N THR A 8 -0.15 0.34 -4.05
CA THR A 8 -1.41 0.31 -4.82
C THR A 8 -1.77 -1.11 -5.27
N ASN A 9 -0.80 -1.86 -5.79
CA ASN A 9 -1.04 -3.22 -6.29
C ASN A 9 -1.48 -4.19 -5.19
N VAL A 10 -1.09 -3.96 -3.96
CA VAL A 10 -1.55 -4.79 -2.83
C VAL A 10 -3.04 -4.57 -2.60
N TYR A 11 -3.51 -3.33 -2.65
CA TYR A 11 -4.94 -3.04 -2.57
C TYR A 11 -5.72 -3.69 -3.72
N ILE A 12 -5.20 -3.57 -4.94
CA ILE A 12 -5.86 -4.16 -6.11
C ILE A 12 -6.01 -5.67 -5.94
N SER A 13 -4.94 -6.35 -5.55
CA SER A 13 -4.98 -7.79 -5.32
C SER A 13 -5.93 -8.17 -4.20
N ALA A 14 -5.98 -7.37 -3.12
CA ALA A 14 -6.88 -7.62 -2.00
C ALA A 14 -8.35 -7.49 -2.41
N ILE A 15 -8.67 -6.54 -3.28
CA ILE A 15 -10.03 -6.27 -3.74
C ILE A 15 -10.49 -7.34 -4.73
N LEU A 16 -9.63 -7.71 -5.68
CA LEU A 16 -10.01 -8.59 -6.79
C LEU A 16 -9.87 -10.09 -6.49
N PHE A 17 -8.97 -10.46 -5.58
CA PHE A 17 -8.66 -11.86 -5.34
C PHE A 17 -8.67 -12.21 -3.86
N LYS A 18 -8.88 -13.49 -3.55
CA LYS A 18 -8.69 -14.04 -2.21
C LYS A 18 -7.22 -14.43 -2.07
N GLY A 19 -6.62 -14.14 -0.93
CA GLY A 19 -5.22 -14.49 -0.69
C GLY A 19 -4.59 -13.62 0.38
N LYS A 20 -3.26 -13.60 0.39
CA LYS A 20 -2.50 -12.86 1.41
C LYS A 20 -2.81 -11.37 1.45
N PRO A 21 -2.89 -10.65 0.30
CA PRO A 21 -3.26 -9.24 0.36
C PRO A 21 -4.61 -8.98 1.03
N ARG A 22 -5.61 -9.84 0.78
CA ARG A 22 -6.92 -9.70 1.42
C ARG A 22 -6.84 -9.93 2.93
N GLN A 23 -5.98 -10.85 3.37
CA GLN A 23 -5.76 -11.07 4.81
C GLN A 23 -5.17 -9.83 5.47
N ILE A 24 -4.28 -9.12 4.77
CA ILE A 24 -3.73 -7.86 5.27
C ILE A 24 -4.82 -6.79 5.36
N LEU A 25 -5.66 -6.70 4.33
CA LEU A 25 -6.77 -5.75 4.35
C LEU A 25 -7.67 -5.99 5.54
N GLN A 26 -7.88 -7.26 5.92
CA GLN A 26 -8.65 -7.62 7.11
C GLN A 26 -7.98 -7.10 8.39
N GLU A 27 -6.65 -7.11 8.45
CA GLU A 27 -5.94 -6.53 9.59
C GLU A 27 -6.21 -5.03 9.73
N LEU A 28 -6.36 -4.32 8.60
CA LEU A 28 -6.74 -2.92 8.62
C LEU A 28 -8.17 -2.73 9.14
N VAL A 29 -9.10 -3.53 8.63
CA VAL A 29 -10.51 -3.48 9.02
C VAL A 29 -10.66 -3.76 10.52
N ASP A 30 -9.90 -4.71 11.04
CA ASP A 30 -9.93 -5.11 12.43
C ASP A 30 -9.12 -4.19 13.36
N GLU A 31 -8.54 -3.13 12.80
CA GLU A 31 -7.75 -2.15 13.53
C GLU A 31 -6.57 -2.75 14.30
N ARG A 32 -5.96 -3.79 13.73
CA ARG A 32 -4.78 -4.44 14.31
C ARG A 32 -3.46 -3.81 13.89
N VAL A 33 -3.51 -2.94 12.90
CA VAL A 33 -2.37 -2.16 12.41
C VAL A 33 -2.83 -0.73 12.14
N THR A 34 -1.87 0.19 12.10
CA THR A 34 -2.15 1.56 11.64
C THR A 34 -1.65 1.68 10.21
N ALA A 35 -2.57 1.81 9.27
CA ALA A 35 -2.23 1.92 7.85
C ALA A 35 -2.35 3.37 7.38
N PHE A 36 -1.42 3.77 6.52
CA PHE A 36 -1.38 5.09 5.92
C PHE A 36 -1.60 4.99 4.43
N THR A 37 -2.11 6.04 3.84
CA THR A 37 -2.24 6.15 2.38
C THR A 37 -2.00 7.60 1.96
N SER A 38 -1.95 7.83 0.66
CA SER A 38 -1.76 9.16 0.09
C SER A 38 -2.79 9.41 -1.01
N ASN A 39 -2.95 10.67 -1.38
CA ASN A 39 -3.83 11.02 -2.51
C ASN A 39 -3.36 10.35 -3.80
N GLU A 40 -2.06 10.25 -4.02
CA GLU A 40 -1.50 9.60 -5.21
C GLU A 40 -1.83 8.11 -5.25
N ILE A 41 -1.75 7.43 -4.12
CA ILE A 41 -2.12 6.01 -4.03
C ILE A 41 -3.60 5.85 -4.34
N LEU A 42 -4.46 6.67 -3.73
CA LEU A 42 -5.91 6.59 -3.96
C LEU A 42 -6.27 6.88 -5.41
N LYS A 43 -5.61 7.86 -6.03
CA LYS A 43 -5.83 8.19 -7.43
C LYS A 43 -5.41 7.05 -8.35
N GLU A 44 -4.23 6.48 -8.13
CA GLU A 44 -3.73 5.34 -8.91
C GLU A 44 -4.66 4.14 -8.76
N LEU A 45 -5.15 3.90 -7.54
CA LEU A 45 -6.09 2.82 -7.26
C LEU A 45 -7.39 3.03 -8.04
N GLU A 46 -7.95 4.24 -8.02
CA GLU A 46 -9.16 4.55 -8.78
C GLU A 46 -8.96 4.34 -10.28
N GLU A 47 -7.87 4.86 -10.83
CA GLU A 47 -7.57 4.73 -12.25
C GLU A 47 -7.44 3.27 -12.66
N THR A 48 -6.77 2.47 -11.84
CA THR A 48 -6.55 1.06 -12.15
C THR A 48 -7.83 0.24 -12.05
N LEU A 49 -8.60 0.42 -10.98
CA LEU A 49 -9.86 -0.31 -10.78
C LEU A 49 -10.91 0.07 -11.83
N SER A 50 -10.81 1.26 -12.40
CA SER A 50 -11.76 1.74 -13.42
C SER A 50 -11.45 1.20 -14.81
N LYS A 51 -10.36 0.46 -14.99
CA LYS A 51 -10.04 -0.12 -16.30
C LYS A 51 -11.09 -1.13 -16.73
N PRO A 52 -11.53 -1.08 -18.01
CA PRO A 52 -12.62 -1.96 -18.51
C PRO A 52 -12.39 -3.45 -18.30
N LYS A 53 -11.14 -3.89 -18.28
CA LYS A 53 -10.79 -5.31 -18.10
C LYS A 53 -11.28 -5.90 -16.78
N PHE A 54 -11.46 -5.07 -15.77
CA PHE A 54 -11.93 -5.54 -14.47
C PHE A 54 -13.43 -5.58 -14.35
N LYS A 55 -14.17 -4.95 -15.28
CA LYS A 55 -15.64 -4.96 -15.35
C LYS A 55 -16.32 -4.53 -14.05
N LEU A 56 -15.71 -3.59 -13.34
CA LEU A 56 -16.27 -3.03 -12.11
C LEU A 56 -17.09 -1.78 -12.44
N THR A 57 -18.19 -1.60 -11.73
CA THR A 57 -18.98 -0.39 -11.89
C THR A 57 -18.30 0.79 -11.20
N ASN A 58 -18.61 2.01 -11.69
CA ASN A 58 -18.09 3.20 -11.03
C ASN A 58 -18.57 3.28 -9.56
N ASP A 59 -19.81 2.92 -9.31
CA ASP A 59 -20.34 2.92 -7.95
C ASP A 59 -19.56 1.99 -7.03
N PHE A 60 -19.24 0.80 -7.50
CA PHE A 60 -18.42 -0.14 -6.71
C PHE A 60 -17.04 0.44 -6.42
N VAL A 61 -16.39 1.02 -7.42
CA VAL A 61 -15.06 1.63 -7.25
C VAL A 61 -15.11 2.74 -6.19
N GLN A 62 -16.13 3.60 -6.25
CA GLN A 62 -16.26 4.68 -5.27
C GLN A 62 -16.51 4.17 -3.85
N ILE A 63 -17.29 3.11 -3.71
CA ILE A 63 -17.52 2.47 -2.40
C ILE A 63 -16.20 1.94 -1.84
N VAL A 64 -15.43 1.25 -2.66
CA VAL A 64 -14.13 0.70 -2.24
C VAL A 64 -13.18 1.82 -1.78
N LEU A 65 -13.10 2.90 -2.55
CA LEU A 65 -12.23 4.03 -2.18
C LEU A 65 -12.65 4.65 -0.87
N THR A 66 -13.95 4.79 -0.64
CA THR A 66 -14.47 5.33 0.62
C THR A 66 -14.10 4.43 1.78
N GLU A 67 -14.25 3.11 1.62
CA GLU A 67 -13.88 2.16 2.66
C GLU A 67 -12.39 2.19 2.98
N ILE A 68 -11.54 2.32 1.97
CA ILE A 68 -10.10 2.42 2.18
C ILE A 68 -9.76 3.70 2.93
N ARG A 69 -10.38 4.82 2.58
CA ARG A 69 -10.19 6.07 3.33
C ARG A 69 -10.57 5.91 4.79
N ASP A 70 -11.65 5.17 5.07
CA ASP A 70 -12.14 4.99 6.43
C ASP A 70 -11.21 4.13 7.30
N ILE A 71 -10.46 3.21 6.70
CA ILE A 71 -9.58 2.30 7.43
C ILE A 71 -8.11 2.69 7.39
N THR A 72 -7.78 3.82 6.79
CA THR A 72 -6.42 4.31 6.68
C THR A 72 -6.33 5.76 7.13
N LYS A 73 -5.11 6.21 7.38
CA LYS A 73 -4.84 7.63 7.66
C LYS A 73 -4.22 8.25 6.42
N LEU A 74 -4.87 9.31 5.91
CA LEU A 74 -4.35 10.04 4.77
C LEU A 74 -3.21 10.94 5.23
N ILE A 75 -2.08 10.88 4.52
CA ILE A 75 -0.92 11.71 4.83
C ILE A 75 -0.59 12.65 3.68
N SER A 76 0.03 13.78 4.02
CA SER A 76 0.64 14.66 3.05
C SER A 76 2.06 14.20 2.81
N THR A 77 2.44 14.06 1.54
CA THR A 77 3.78 13.59 1.18
C THR A 77 4.71 14.76 0.90
N SER A 78 5.99 14.55 1.19
CA SER A 78 7.04 15.51 0.84
C SER A 78 7.97 14.89 -0.20
N PRO A 79 8.44 15.67 -1.18
CA PRO A 79 9.39 15.14 -2.18
C PRO A 79 10.65 14.60 -1.52
N LEU A 80 11.17 13.49 -2.05
CA LEU A 80 12.46 12.97 -1.61
C LEU A 80 13.59 13.87 -2.12
N LYS A 81 14.54 14.17 -1.24
CA LYS A 81 15.68 15.01 -1.60
C LYS A 81 16.72 14.24 -2.41
N ASN A 82 16.89 12.96 -2.09
CA ASN A 82 17.82 12.08 -2.78
C ASN A 82 17.04 10.89 -3.32
N TYR A 83 16.97 10.79 -4.63
CA TYR A 83 16.24 9.71 -5.27
C TYR A 83 17.07 8.44 -5.31
N LEU A 84 16.40 7.32 -5.00
CA LEU A 84 16.96 6.02 -5.24
C LEU A 84 16.89 5.72 -6.74
N ASP A 85 17.79 4.85 -7.21
CA ASP A 85 17.82 4.48 -8.62
C ASP A 85 16.76 3.42 -8.90
N LEU A 86 15.53 3.89 -9.11
CA LEU A 86 14.39 3.03 -9.42
C LEU A 86 14.12 3.05 -10.92
N ARG A 87 13.79 1.88 -11.49
CA ARG A 87 13.44 1.77 -12.90
C ARG A 87 12.16 2.52 -13.22
N ASP A 88 11.18 2.44 -12.34
CA ASP A 88 9.88 3.08 -12.51
C ASP A 88 9.79 4.28 -11.56
N ARG A 89 9.75 5.46 -12.14
CA ARG A 89 9.66 6.69 -11.37
C ARG A 89 8.31 6.81 -10.64
N ASN A 90 7.30 6.07 -11.08
CA ASN A 90 6.02 6.04 -10.38
C ASN A 90 6.16 5.48 -8.97
N ASP A 91 7.19 4.67 -8.72
CA ASP A 91 7.46 4.12 -7.39
C ASP A 91 7.96 5.19 -6.41
N TYR A 92 8.41 6.34 -6.89
CA TYR A 92 8.87 7.41 -5.99
C TYR A 92 7.75 7.93 -5.09
N HIS A 93 6.50 8.02 -5.60
CA HIS A 93 5.41 8.50 -4.75
C HIS A 93 5.14 7.55 -3.59
N ILE A 94 5.34 6.25 -3.79
CA ILE A 94 5.20 5.24 -2.72
C ILE A 94 6.27 5.47 -1.65
N LEU A 95 7.52 5.67 -2.05
CA LEU A 95 8.61 5.93 -1.11
C LEU A 95 8.43 7.27 -0.39
N GLU A 96 7.99 8.30 -1.09
CA GLU A 96 7.69 9.59 -0.47
C GLU A 96 6.62 9.45 0.62
N ALA A 97 5.56 8.67 0.33
CA ALA A 97 4.52 8.40 1.31
C ALA A 97 5.09 7.62 2.52
N ALA A 98 5.92 6.62 2.25
CA ALA A 98 6.52 5.78 3.28
C ALA A 98 7.38 6.61 4.25
N PHE A 99 8.23 7.46 3.71
CA PHE A 99 9.06 8.35 4.55
C PHE A 99 8.21 9.34 5.32
N SER A 100 7.22 9.94 4.67
CA SER A 100 6.36 10.95 5.31
C SER A 100 5.54 10.37 6.45
N ALA A 101 5.10 9.13 6.34
CA ALA A 101 4.25 8.46 7.34
C ALA A 101 5.05 7.86 8.49
N LYS A 102 6.36 7.77 8.38
CA LYS A 102 7.23 7.16 9.40
C LYS A 102 6.76 5.75 9.76
N ILE A 103 6.66 4.92 8.75
CA ILE A 103 6.14 3.55 8.87
C ILE A 103 7.21 2.58 9.34
N ASP A 104 6.75 1.42 9.82
CA ASP A 104 7.61 0.28 10.13
C ASP A 104 7.82 -0.60 8.91
N TYR A 105 6.77 -0.81 8.12
CA TYR A 105 6.81 -1.69 6.95
C TYR A 105 6.10 -1.09 5.75
N LEU A 106 6.78 -1.12 4.61
CA LEU A 106 6.16 -0.91 3.29
C LEU A 106 5.87 -2.29 2.73
N ILE A 107 4.60 -2.56 2.40
CA ILE A 107 4.16 -3.86 1.90
C ILE A 107 3.89 -3.73 0.41
N THR A 108 4.59 -4.53 -0.39
CA THR A 108 4.51 -4.45 -1.84
C THR A 108 4.78 -5.82 -2.47
N GLY A 109 4.25 -6.01 -3.67
CA GLY A 109 4.62 -7.15 -4.51
C GLY A 109 5.60 -6.78 -5.62
N ASP A 110 5.96 -5.51 -5.72
CA ASP A 110 6.85 -5.02 -6.78
C ASP A 110 8.29 -5.45 -6.52
N LYS A 111 8.88 -6.16 -7.49
CA LYS A 111 10.23 -6.69 -7.35
C LYS A 111 11.28 -5.61 -7.23
N ASP A 112 11.10 -4.48 -7.90
CA ASP A 112 12.07 -3.39 -7.84
C ASP A 112 12.09 -2.76 -6.44
N LEU A 113 10.92 -2.58 -5.81
CA LEU A 113 10.85 -2.10 -4.44
C LEU A 113 11.37 -3.15 -3.46
N LEU A 114 10.98 -4.41 -3.63
CA LEU A 114 11.45 -5.50 -2.76
C LEU A 114 12.97 -5.68 -2.82
N SER A 115 13.60 -5.38 -3.95
CA SER A 115 15.05 -5.49 -4.09
C SER A 115 15.81 -4.50 -3.22
N LEU A 116 15.16 -3.42 -2.79
CA LEU A 116 15.74 -2.45 -1.86
C LEU A 116 15.81 -3.00 -0.43
N LYS A 117 14.98 -3.99 -0.10
CA LYS A 117 14.88 -4.72 1.17
C LYS A 117 14.67 -3.83 2.39
N LYS A 118 15.65 -3.01 2.71
CA LYS A 118 15.61 -2.16 3.88
C LYS A 118 16.16 -0.79 3.55
N ILE A 119 15.37 0.19 3.87
CA ILE A 119 15.80 1.57 3.94
C ILE A 119 15.99 1.85 5.42
N SER A 120 16.86 2.80 5.80
CA SER A 120 17.22 3.01 7.21
C SER A 120 16.01 3.20 8.13
N GLU A 121 14.91 3.74 7.60
CA GLU A 121 13.73 4.10 8.39
C GLU A 121 12.67 3.02 8.44
N PHE A 122 12.62 2.12 7.46
CA PHE A 122 11.59 1.08 7.39
C PHE A 122 12.06 -0.13 6.57
N LYS A 123 11.35 -1.24 6.73
CA LYS A 123 11.61 -2.45 5.92
C LYS A 123 10.58 -2.56 4.80
N ILE A 124 11.00 -3.15 3.68
CA ILE A 124 10.14 -3.41 2.53
C ILE A 124 9.92 -4.91 2.46
N VAL A 125 8.65 -5.33 2.56
CA VAL A 125 8.30 -6.75 2.64
C VAL A 125 7.15 -7.08 1.71
N SER A 126 7.05 -8.36 1.34
CA SER A 126 5.90 -8.88 0.61
C SER A 126 4.71 -9.09 1.54
N PRO A 127 3.49 -9.23 0.98
CA PRO A 127 2.34 -9.57 1.81
C PRO A 127 2.55 -10.83 2.65
N GLU A 128 3.15 -11.87 2.07
CA GLU A 128 3.41 -13.12 2.78
C GLU A 128 4.38 -12.91 3.95
N GLU A 129 5.47 -12.18 3.72
CA GLU A 129 6.43 -11.87 4.77
C GLU A 129 5.80 -11.07 5.90
N PHE A 130 4.97 -10.09 5.55
CA PHE A 130 4.30 -9.28 6.56
C PHE A 130 3.38 -10.12 7.45
N LEU A 131 2.61 -11.03 6.87
CA LEU A 131 1.73 -11.89 7.66
C LEU A 131 2.51 -12.79 8.60
N ARG A 132 3.67 -13.29 8.18
CA ARG A 132 4.54 -14.06 9.08
C ARG A 132 5.04 -13.20 10.25
N ILE A 133 5.41 -11.97 9.99
CA ILE A 133 5.83 -11.02 11.03
C ILE A 133 4.69 -10.80 12.03
N LYS A 134 3.46 -10.64 11.54
CA LYS A 134 2.30 -10.44 12.39
C LYS A 134 2.02 -11.67 13.28
N GLU A 135 2.20 -12.87 12.76
CA GLU A 135 2.01 -14.09 13.53
C GLU A 135 3.00 -14.23 14.68
N GLU A 136 4.20 -13.68 14.52
CA GLU A 136 5.26 -13.76 15.53
C GLU A 136 5.18 -12.66 16.59
N GLU A 137 4.28 -11.72 16.43
CA GLU A 137 4.10 -10.63 17.38
C GLU A 137 3.54 -11.09 18.71
#